data_63fde7ca9c76ee42226e3f764998e4ba
#
_entry.id   63fde7ca9c76ee42226e3f764998e4ba
#
_cell.length_a   1.000
_cell.length_b   1.000
_cell.length_c   1.000
_cell.angle_alpha   90.00
_cell.angle_beta   90.00
_cell.angle_gamma   90.00
#
_symmetry.space_group_name_H-M   'P 1'
#
loop_
_entity.id
_entity.type
_entity.pdbx_description
1 polymer ?
#
loop_
_entity_poly.entity_id
_entity_poly.type
_entity_poly.pdbx_seq_one_letter_code
_entity_poly.pdbx_strand_id
1 'polypeptide(L)'
;TRFWTHLSRQKGGIGMRGGEGESQLEVDRRKVRERIDKIQRDLELVMRHRSVQRTGRKRNQWPLGSLVGYTNAGKSTLFNAITGASALAEDKLFATLDPTTRRLCLPTNQNVLLSDTVGFIRKLPHDLVVAFKATLEEVIEADLLLHVVDISSPQVEEQIEAVNVVLDELGVADKPTLMVFNKIDRVTTPGLAKRFTEQYPNSIAVSAKTGEGFEAFMAELGKQLRPVREMLELSIPHSQSELIAQLHEVGQVLERDYDAAEAVFKALIPPSHRATFESYIIREDNLAKA
;
A
#
# COMPACT_ATOMS: atom_id res chain seq x y z
N THR A 1 1.96 -24.05 -22.44
CA THR A 1 3.00 -24.88 -23.10
C THR A 1 2.42 -25.98 -24.00
N ARG A 2 1.27 -25.78 -24.67
CA ARG A 2 0.68 -26.79 -25.56
C ARG A 2 0.28 -26.27 -26.94
N PHE A 3 0.73 -25.09 -27.35
CA PHE A 3 0.29 -24.49 -28.64
C PHE A 3 1.28 -24.65 -29.82
N TRP A 4 2.39 -25.35 -29.65
CA TRP A 4 3.47 -25.38 -30.66
C TRP A 4 3.74 -26.73 -31.30
N THR A 5 2.88 -27.72 -31.14
CA THR A 5 3.13 -29.07 -31.68
C THR A 5 2.74 -29.27 -33.15
N HIS A 6 2.13 -28.28 -33.82
CA HIS A 6 1.66 -28.43 -35.20
C HIS A 6 2.55 -27.78 -36.28
N LEU A 7 3.61 -27.08 -35.91
CA LEU A 7 4.45 -26.35 -36.86
C LEU A 7 5.55 -27.17 -37.55
N SER A 8 5.73 -28.45 -37.19
CA SER A 8 6.86 -29.25 -37.70
C SER A 8 6.50 -30.29 -38.82
N ARG A 9 5.27 -30.31 -39.30
CA ARG A 9 4.85 -31.31 -40.33
C ARG A 9 4.03 -30.73 -41.47
N GLN A 10 4.63 -29.87 -42.29
CA GLN A 10 4.21 -29.67 -43.66
C GLN A 10 5.38 -29.44 -44.58
N LYS A 11 6.02 -30.53 -44.99
CA LYS A 11 6.87 -30.59 -46.19
C LYS A 11 6.11 -31.41 -47.24
N GLY A 12 5.71 -30.74 -48.35
CA GLY A 12 5.41 -31.42 -49.65
C GLY A 12 3.95 -31.71 -49.92
N GLY A 13 3.40 -30.99 -50.85
CA GLY A 13 2.13 -31.27 -51.56
C GLY A 13 1.85 -30.18 -52.57
N ILE A 14 2.38 -30.32 -53.79
CA ILE A 14 1.99 -29.54 -54.98
C ILE A 14 0.58 -29.98 -55.36
N GLY A 15 -0.39 -29.11 -55.25
CA GLY A 15 -1.77 -29.33 -55.64
C GLY A 15 -2.48 -27.99 -55.86
N MET A 16 -2.56 -27.61 -57.14
CA MET A 16 -3.24 -26.44 -57.68
C MET A 16 -4.74 -26.46 -57.34
N ARG A 17 -5.27 -25.42 -56.71
CA ARG A 17 -6.46 -24.65 -57.09
C ARG A 17 -6.82 -23.64 -56.02
N GLY A 18 -6.97 -22.39 -56.50
CA GLY A 18 -7.25 -21.18 -55.80
C GLY A 18 -8.42 -21.23 -54.83
N GLY A 19 -8.15 -20.68 -53.73
CA GLY A 19 -8.96 -20.14 -52.69
C GLY A 19 -7.98 -19.40 -51.82
N GLU A 20 -8.03 -18.07 -51.81
CA GLU A 20 -7.30 -17.24 -50.88
C GLU A 20 -7.80 -17.52 -49.44
N GLY A 21 -7.52 -18.73 -48.98
CA GLY A 21 -7.66 -19.06 -47.58
C GLY A 21 -6.44 -18.49 -46.84
N GLU A 22 -6.64 -17.64 -45.87
CA GLU A 22 -5.58 -17.19 -44.97
C GLU A 22 -4.75 -18.42 -44.55
N SER A 23 -3.43 -18.31 -44.65
CA SER A 23 -2.55 -19.35 -44.14
C SER A 23 -2.78 -19.55 -42.64
N GLN A 24 -2.65 -20.80 -42.17
CA GLN A 24 -2.81 -21.12 -40.75
C GLN A 24 -2.01 -20.16 -39.86
N LEU A 25 -0.85 -19.72 -40.34
CA LEU A 25 0.04 -18.81 -39.69
C LEU A 25 -0.53 -17.37 -39.59
N GLU A 26 -1.31 -16.94 -40.60
CA GLU A 26 -1.99 -15.65 -40.60
C GLU A 26 -3.18 -15.64 -39.63
N VAL A 27 -3.95 -16.74 -39.60
CA VAL A 27 -5.03 -16.94 -38.63
C VAL A 27 -4.49 -16.92 -37.19
N ASP A 28 -3.38 -17.60 -36.95
CA ASP A 28 -2.79 -17.64 -35.62
C ASP A 28 -2.19 -16.25 -35.21
N ARG A 29 -1.57 -15.54 -36.14
CA ARG A 29 -1.13 -14.15 -35.93
C ARG A 29 -2.30 -13.21 -35.59
N ARG A 30 -3.44 -13.36 -36.31
CA ARG A 30 -4.63 -12.58 -36.05
C ARG A 30 -5.17 -12.84 -34.64
N LYS A 31 -5.31 -14.11 -34.25
CA LYS A 31 -5.75 -14.51 -32.92
C LYS A 31 -4.85 -13.96 -31.79
N VAL A 32 -3.53 -13.97 -32.02
CA VAL A 32 -2.57 -13.40 -31.05
C VAL A 32 -2.76 -11.89 -30.94
N ARG A 33 -2.92 -11.17 -32.07
CA ARG A 33 -3.19 -9.73 -32.06
C ARG A 33 -4.50 -9.40 -31.35
N GLU A 34 -5.59 -10.09 -31.70
CA GLU A 34 -6.89 -9.92 -31.02
C GLU A 34 -6.78 -10.15 -29.49
N ARG A 35 -5.94 -11.11 -29.08
CA ARG A 35 -5.68 -11.37 -27.68
C ARG A 35 -4.90 -10.24 -27.00
N ILE A 36 -3.89 -9.70 -27.68
CA ILE A 36 -3.13 -8.55 -27.22
C ILE A 36 -4.03 -7.33 -27.08
N ASP A 37 -4.83 -7.02 -28.10
CA ASP A 37 -5.76 -5.88 -28.10
C ASP A 37 -6.82 -6.00 -26.99
N LYS A 38 -7.27 -7.24 -26.71
CA LYS A 38 -8.18 -7.51 -25.58
C LYS A 38 -7.50 -7.22 -24.26
N ILE A 39 -6.28 -7.73 -24.03
CA ILE A 39 -5.51 -7.52 -22.79
C ILE A 39 -5.23 -6.03 -22.59
N GLN A 40 -4.90 -5.30 -23.65
CA GLN A 40 -4.68 -3.85 -23.56
C GLN A 40 -5.94 -3.10 -23.11
N ARG A 41 -7.10 -3.44 -23.69
CA ARG A 41 -8.39 -2.85 -23.27
C ARG A 41 -8.75 -3.18 -21.83
N ASP A 42 -8.52 -4.42 -21.41
CA ASP A 42 -8.77 -4.85 -20.03
C ASP A 42 -7.84 -4.09 -19.06
N LEU A 43 -6.57 -3.88 -19.44
CA LEU A 43 -5.61 -3.09 -18.68
C LEU A 43 -6.04 -1.61 -18.53
N GLU A 44 -6.52 -0.98 -19.62
CA GLU A 44 -7.03 0.39 -19.57
C GLU A 44 -8.24 0.52 -18.64
N LEU A 45 -9.14 -0.47 -18.62
CA LEU A 45 -10.27 -0.47 -17.69
C LEU A 45 -9.80 -0.53 -16.23
N VAL A 46 -8.82 -1.41 -15.93
CA VAL A 46 -8.22 -1.51 -14.59
C VAL A 46 -7.57 -0.18 -14.19
N MET A 47 -6.81 0.46 -15.09
CA MET A 47 -6.19 1.77 -14.84
C MET A 47 -7.23 2.86 -14.55
N ARG A 48 -8.34 2.89 -15.28
CA ARG A 48 -9.45 3.83 -15.04
C ARG A 48 -10.11 3.60 -13.68
N HIS A 49 -10.39 2.35 -13.31
CA HIS A 49 -10.95 2.01 -11.99
C HIS A 49 -10.04 2.47 -10.85
N ARG A 50 -8.73 2.23 -10.97
CA ARG A 50 -7.72 2.68 -9.98
C ARG A 50 -7.66 4.21 -9.91
N SER A 51 -7.75 4.92 -11.04
CA SER A 51 -7.79 6.38 -11.09
C SER A 51 -8.99 6.95 -10.34
N VAL A 52 -10.18 6.37 -10.46
CA VAL A 52 -11.38 6.79 -9.72
C VAL A 52 -11.22 6.56 -8.22
N GLN A 53 -10.69 5.40 -7.81
CA GLN A 53 -10.39 5.12 -6.40
C GLN A 53 -9.37 6.12 -5.82
N ARG A 54 -8.34 6.48 -6.60
CA ARG A 54 -7.34 7.49 -6.22
C ARG A 54 -7.95 8.88 -5.99
N THR A 55 -8.87 9.30 -6.85
CA THR A 55 -9.56 10.59 -6.69
C THR A 55 -10.34 10.64 -5.38
N GLY A 56 -10.99 9.55 -4.99
CA GLY A 56 -11.67 9.42 -3.70
C GLY A 56 -10.71 9.50 -2.51
N ARG A 57 -9.51 8.90 -2.62
CA ARG A 57 -8.46 8.96 -1.58
C ARG A 57 -7.93 10.38 -1.39
N LYS A 58 -7.60 11.08 -2.48
CA LYS A 58 -7.14 12.48 -2.44
C LYS A 58 -8.17 13.42 -1.83
N ARG A 59 -9.46 13.15 -2.04
CA ARG A 59 -10.54 13.94 -1.47
C ARG A 59 -10.61 13.81 0.06
N ASN A 60 -10.31 12.63 0.61
CA ASN A 60 -10.35 12.37 2.05
C ASN A 60 -9.01 12.66 2.76
N GLN A 61 -7.95 12.97 2.02
CA GLN A 61 -6.59 13.25 2.52
C GLN A 61 -6.07 12.22 3.56
N TRP A 62 -6.47 10.95 3.42
CA TRP A 62 -5.95 9.90 4.28
C TRP A 62 -4.54 9.50 3.82
N PRO A 63 -3.55 9.53 4.71
CA PRO A 63 -2.20 9.14 4.35
C PRO A 63 -2.14 7.66 4.00
N LEU A 64 -1.30 7.32 3.02
CA LEU A 64 -1.14 5.99 2.48
C LEU A 64 0.21 5.39 2.89
N GLY A 65 0.17 4.27 3.62
CA GLY A 65 1.32 3.40 3.84
C GLY A 65 1.30 2.23 2.84
N SER A 66 2.42 1.97 2.18
CA SER A 66 2.54 0.85 1.25
C SER A 66 3.52 -0.20 1.78
N LEU A 67 3.07 -1.47 1.88
CA LEU A 67 3.94 -2.57 2.28
C LEU A 67 4.80 -2.99 1.09
N VAL A 68 6.11 -2.88 1.24
CA VAL A 68 7.12 -3.32 0.28
C VAL A 68 8.02 -4.36 0.93
N GLY A 69 8.73 -5.13 0.14
CA GLY A 69 9.65 -6.13 0.68
C GLY A 69 9.75 -7.37 -0.19
N TYR A 70 10.71 -8.21 0.14
CA TYR A 70 10.98 -9.43 -0.60
C TYR A 70 9.79 -10.40 -0.60
N THR A 71 9.71 -11.29 -1.60
CA THR A 71 8.70 -12.35 -1.61
C THR A 71 8.81 -13.21 -0.35
N ASN A 72 7.65 -13.61 0.18
CA ASN A 72 7.55 -14.40 1.43
C ASN A 72 8.11 -13.70 2.69
N ALA A 73 8.32 -12.39 2.71
CA ALA A 73 8.66 -11.65 3.93
C ALA A 73 7.50 -11.54 4.93
N GLY A 74 6.28 -11.93 4.50
CA GLY A 74 5.07 -11.91 5.32
C GLY A 74 4.25 -10.62 5.22
N LYS A 75 4.35 -9.88 4.10
CA LYS A 75 3.58 -8.64 3.86
C LYS A 75 2.09 -8.85 3.98
N SER A 76 1.52 -9.78 3.19
CA SER A 76 0.08 -10.07 3.19
C SER A 76 -0.40 -10.64 4.52
N THR A 77 0.45 -11.40 5.23
CA THR A 77 0.14 -11.89 6.58
C THR A 77 0.05 -10.73 7.57
N LEU A 78 1.02 -9.80 7.52
CA LEU A 78 1.04 -8.60 8.35
C LEU A 78 -0.17 -7.71 8.04
N PHE A 79 -0.43 -7.47 6.76
CA PHE A 79 -1.58 -6.70 6.29
C PHE A 79 -2.90 -7.26 6.82
N ASN A 80 -3.13 -8.57 6.69
CA ASN A 80 -4.33 -9.23 7.18
C ASN A 80 -4.48 -9.14 8.70
N ALA A 81 -3.39 -9.38 9.42
CA ALA A 81 -3.39 -9.35 10.87
C ALA A 81 -3.72 -7.96 11.43
N ILE A 82 -3.27 -6.89 10.75
CA ILE A 82 -3.50 -5.51 11.20
C ILE A 82 -4.88 -5.00 10.76
N THR A 83 -5.32 -5.33 9.53
CA THR A 83 -6.57 -4.78 8.97
C THR A 83 -7.79 -5.63 9.24
N GLY A 84 -7.63 -6.81 9.87
CA GLY A 84 -8.71 -7.79 10.05
C GLY A 84 -9.23 -8.37 8.74
N ALA A 85 -8.47 -8.24 7.64
CA ALA A 85 -8.86 -8.74 6.33
C ALA A 85 -8.48 -10.22 6.17
N SER A 86 -9.20 -10.94 5.31
CA SER A 86 -8.90 -12.32 4.90
C SER A 86 -8.36 -12.36 3.46
N ALA A 87 -7.35 -11.54 3.15
CA ALA A 87 -6.66 -11.69 1.87
C ALA A 87 -5.86 -13.00 1.86
N LEU A 88 -5.76 -13.63 0.69
CA LEU A 88 -5.02 -14.90 0.52
C LEU A 88 -3.54 -14.70 0.91
N ALA A 89 -3.19 -15.12 2.13
CA ALA A 89 -1.81 -15.18 2.59
C ALA A 89 -1.35 -16.64 2.40
N GLU A 90 -0.74 -16.94 1.26
CA GLU A 90 -0.15 -18.25 0.99
C GLU A 90 1.37 -18.17 1.08
N ASP A 91 2.00 -19.23 1.58
CA ASP A 91 3.48 -19.40 1.59
C ASP A 91 4.02 -19.67 0.16
N LYS A 92 3.55 -18.89 -0.82
CA LYS A 92 3.94 -18.98 -2.24
C LYS A 92 4.60 -17.69 -2.69
N LEU A 93 5.51 -17.82 -3.64
CA LEU A 93 6.07 -16.66 -4.34
C LEU A 93 4.93 -15.92 -5.07
N PHE A 94 4.87 -14.58 -4.93
CA PHE A 94 3.83 -13.73 -5.51
C PHE A 94 2.40 -14.08 -5.04
N ALA A 95 2.22 -14.25 -3.73
CA ALA A 95 0.90 -14.46 -3.13
C ALA A 95 -0.06 -13.31 -3.47
N THR A 96 0.44 -12.08 -3.58
CA THR A 96 -0.32 -10.89 -3.99
C THR A 96 0.14 -10.46 -5.38
N LEU A 97 -0.76 -10.47 -6.36
CA LEU A 97 -0.53 -9.95 -7.72
C LEU A 97 -1.25 -8.62 -7.95
N ASP A 98 -2.40 -8.41 -7.31
CA ASP A 98 -3.16 -7.16 -7.39
C ASP A 98 -3.10 -6.44 -6.04
N PRO A 99 -2.64 -5.17 -5.99
CA PRO A 99 -2.55 -4.43 -4.75
C PRO A 99 -3.90 -4.30 -4.07
N THR A 100 -3.94 -4.59 -2.79
CA THR A 100 -5.15 -4.45 -1.98
C THR A 100 -4.97 -3.33 -0.99
N THR A 101 -5.83 -2.32 -1.06
CA THR A 101 -5.80 -1.19 -0.11
C THR A 101 -6.96 -1.28 0.88
N ARG A 102 -6.69 -1.08 2.16
CA ARG A 102 -7.68 -1.08 3.24
C ARG A 102 -7.49 0.12 4.15
N ARG A 103 -8.61 0.59 4.68
CA ARG A 103 -8.62 1.60 5.74
C ARG A 103 -8.29 0.93 7.07
N LEU A 104 -7.40 1.55 7.82
CA LEU A 104 -7.04 1.18 9.17
C LEU A 104 -7.32 2.37 10.10
N CYS A 105 -8.04 2.14 11.18
CA CYS A 105 -8.20 3.12 12.26
C CYS A 105 -7.13 2.83 13.31
N LEU A 106 -6.24 3.79 13.52
CA LEU A 106 -5.19 3.69 14.54
C LEU A 106 -5.77 3.92 15.95
N PRO A 107 -5.11 3.50 17.02
CA PRO A 107 -5.54 3.75 18.39
C PRO A 107 -5.74 5.25 18.72
N THR A 108 -5.08 6.13 17.96
CA THR A 108 -5.21 7.60 18.03
C THR A 108 -6.46 8.14 17.32
N ASN A 109 -7.40 7.28 16.91
CA ASN A 109 -8.56 7.62 16.07
C ASN A 109 -8.20 8.25 14.71
N GLN A 110 -6.99 8.03 14.25
CA GLN A 110 -6.51 8.47 12.94
C GLN A 110 -6.80 7.40 11.90
N ASN A 111 -7.44 7.79 10.79
CA ASN A 111 -7.63 6.92 9.65
C ASN A 111 -6.42 6.99 8.73
N VAL A 112 -5.86 5.84 8.40
CA VAL A 112 -4.78 5.67 7.43
C VAL A 112 -5.17 4.61 6.41
N LEU A 113 -4.59 4.68 5.23
CA LEU A 113 -4.73 3.63 4.23
C LEU A 113 -3.47 2.78 4.25
N LEU A 114 -3.65 1.47 4.20
CA LEU A 114 -2.56 0.53 3.98
C LEU A 114 -2.78 -0.21 2.67
N SER A 115 -1.71 -0.36 1.90
CA SER A 115 -1.71 -1.13 0.66
C SER A 115 -0.74 -2.30 0.76
N ASP A 116 -1.23 -3.52 0.51
CA ASP A 116 -0.38 -4.69 0.28
C ASP A 116 0.03 -4.74 -1.19
N THR A 117 1.31 -4.96 -1.45
CA THR A 117 1.86 -4.95 -2.80
C THR A 117 2.56 -6.25 -3.16
N VAL A 118 2.91 -6.38 -4.43
CA VAL A 118 3.64 -7.53 -4.95
C VAL A 118 5.01 -7.66 -4.28
N GLY A 119 5.39 -8.90 -3.94
CA GLY A 119 6.72 -9.17 -3.39
C GLY A 119 7.82 -9.02 -4.42
N PHE A 120 8.92 -8.37 -4.05
CA PHE A 120 10.10 -8.27 -4.90
C PHE A 120 10.91 -9.58 -4.92
N ILE A 121 11.60 -9.82 -6.03
CA ILE A 121 12.53 -10.94 -6.20
C ILE A 121 13.89 -10.42 -6.66
N ARG A 122 14.93 -11.19 -6.40
CA ARG A 122 16.26 -10.92 -6.91
C ARG A 122 16.25 -11.02 -8.44
N LYS A 123 16.70 -9.98 -9.14
CA LYS A 123 16.74 -9.85 -10.61
C LYS A 123 15.33 -9.97 -11.24
N LEU A 124 14.47 -8.97 -11.02
CA LEU A 124 13.29 -8.80 -11.85
C LEU A 124 13.70 -8.59 -13.31
N PRO A 125 13.28 -9.44 -14.26
CA PRO A 125 13.50 -9.18 -15.67
C PRO A 125 12.90 -7.82 -16.06
N HIS A 126 13.60 -7.03 -16.87
CA HIS A 126 13.15 -5.70 -17.28
C HIS A 126 11.72 -5.70 -17.89
N ASP A 127 11.37 -6.75 -18.62
CA ASP A 127 10.02 -6.92 -19.20
C ASP A 127 8.94 -7.07 -18.12
N LEU A 128 9.29 -7.67 -16.97
CA LEU A 128 8.39 -7.78 -15.81
C LEU A 128 8.30 -6.46 -15.03
N VAL A 129 9.34 -5.67 -14.97
CA VAL A 129 9.30 -4.34 -14.33
C VAL A 129 8.23 -3.47 -15.01
N VAL A 130 8.15 -3.48 -16.33
CA VAL A 130 7.12 -2.74 -17.08
C VAL A 130 5.71 -3.26 -16.77
N ALA A 131 5.54 -4.58 -16.70
CA ALA A 131 4.25 -5.19 -16.35
C ALA A 131 3.86 -4.93 -14.87
N PHE A 132 4.84 -4.94 -13.96
CA PHE A 132 4.63 -4.64 -12.53
C PHE A 132 4.50 -3.15 -12.24
N LYS A 133 4.95 -2.26 -13.15
CA LYS A 133 4.88 -0.81 -12.94
C LYS A 133 3.45 -0.35 -12.61
N ALA A 134 2.44 -0.96 -13.25
CA ALA A 134 1.04 -0.69 -12.95
C ALA A 134 0.60 -1.17 -11.54
N THR A 135 1.23 -2.23 -11.00
CA THR A 135 0.96 -2.75 -9.65
C THR A 135 1.78 -2.04 -8.57
N LEU A 136 2.89 -1.39 -8.98
CA LEU A 136 3.77 -0.62 -8.10
C LEU A 136 3.39 0.87 -8.01
N GLU A 137 2.34 1.31 -8.72
CA GLU A 137 1.83 2.69 -8.61
C GLU A 137 1.46 3.05 -7.16
N GLU A 138 0.96 2.09 -6.36
CA GLU A 138 0.64 2.29 -4.95
C GLU A 138 1.90 2.56 -4.10
N VAL A 139 3.07 2.05 -4.51
CA VAL A 139 4.36 2.35 -3.89
C VAL A 139 4.82 3.77 -4.24
N ILE A 140 4.62 4.14 -5.52
CA ILE A 140 4.98 5.48 -6.01
C ILE A 140 4.12 6.57 -5.35
N GLU A 141 2.85 6.29 -5.07
CA GLU A 141 1.92 7.25 -4.46
C GLU A 141 1.93 7.22 -2.92
N ALA A 142 2.60 6.25 -2.30
CA ALA A 142 2.64 6.13 -0.84
C ALA A 142 3.32 7.33 -0.17
N ASP A 143 2.79 7.74 0.98
CA ASP A 143 3.39 8.75 1.85
C ASP A 143 4.47 8.12 2.75
N LEU A 144 4.35 6.81 3.02
CA LEU A 144 5.27 6.03 3.83
C LEU A 144 5.45 4.64 3.23
N LEU A 145 6.68 4.18 3.13
CA LEU A 145 6.99 2.79 2.78
C LEU A 145 7.18 1.96 4.06
N LEU A 146 6.52 0.80 4.12
CA LEU A 146 6.67 -0.19 5.17
C LEU A 146 7.50 -1.34 4.61
N HIS A 147 8.82 -1.29 4.80
CA HIS A 147 9.72 -2.30 4.27
C HIS A 147 9.74 -3.54 5.17
N VAL A 148 8.94 -4.53 4.82
CA VAL A 148 8.79 -5.79 5.57
C VAL A 148 9.91 -6.76 5.22
N VAL A 149 10.64 -7.18 6.23
CA VAL A 149 11.83 -8.04 6.13
C VAL A 149 11.66 -9.29 7.00
N ASP A 150 11.93 -10.47 6.46
CA ASP A 150 11.99 -11.70 7.21
C ASP A 150 13.31 -11.81 7.96
N ILE A 151 13.31 -11.46 9.25
CA ILE A 151 14.53 -11.48 10.08
C ILE A 151 15.07 -12.89 10.32
N SER A 152 14.27 -13.93 10.12
CA SER A 152 14.69 -15.32 10.28
C SER A 152 15.45 -15.88 9.06
N SER A 153 15.49 -15.12 7.96
CA SER A 153 16.20 -15.49 6.74
C SER A 153 17.72 -15.37 6.93
N PRO A 154 18.51 -16.34 6.48
CA PRO A 154 19.98 -16.22 6.50
C PRO A 154 20.51 -15.15 5.51
N GLN A 155 19.67 -14.67 4.58
CA GLN A 155 20.01 -13.71 3.55
C GLN A 155 19.29 -12.36 3.75
N VAL A 156 19.09 -11.94 5.01
CA VAL A 156 18.35 -10.71 5.35
C VAL A 156 18.93 -9.49 4.63
N GLU A 157 20.23 -9.29 4.74
CA GLU A 157 20.90 -8.10 4.17
C GLU A 157 20.82 -8.07 2.64
N GLU A 158 21.02 -9.24 1.98
CA GLU A 158 20.87 -9.35 0.53
C GLU A 158 19.43 -9.08 0.05
N GLN A 159 18.43 -9.48 0.85
CA GLN A 159 17.03 -9.20 0.54
C GLN A 159 16.69 -7.74 0.70
N ILE A 160 17.22 -7.08 1.72
CA ILE A 160 17.06 -5.62 1.93
C ILE A 160 17.67 -4.87 0.74
N GLU A 161 18.90 -5.21 0.36
CA GLU A 161 19.58 -4.57 -0.76
C GLU A 161 18.82 -4.78 -2.07
N ALA A 162 18.34 -5.99 -2.35
CA ALA A 162 17.55 -6.28 -3.54
C ALA A 162 16.26 -5.45 -3.63
N VAL A 163 15.62 -5.18 -2.50
CA VAL A 163 14.44 -4.31 -2.43
C VAL A 163 14.82 -2.86 -2.67
N ASN A 164 15.90 -2.38 -2.04
CA ASN A 164 16.38 -1.00 -2.20
C ASN A 164 16.72 -0.67 -3.66
N VAL A 165 17.38 -1.60 -4.38
CA VAL A 165 17.65 -1.44 -5.81
C VAL A 165 16.36 -1.21 -6.62
N VAL A 166 15.31 -1.98 -6.33
CA VAL A 166 14.02 -1.82 -7.03
C VAL A 166 13.34 -0.50 -6.66
N LEU A 167 13.41 -0.07 -5.39
CA LEU A 167 12.87 1.23 -4.96
C LEU A 167 13.59 2.40 -5.62
N ASP A 168 14.92 2.28 -5.84
CA ASP A 168 15.72 3.24 -6.57
C ASP A 168 15.33 3.30 -8.06
N GLU A 169 15.18 2.15 -8.72
CA GLU A 169 14.69 2.06 -10.11
C GLU A 169 13.29 2.65 -10.30
N LEU A 170 12.45 2.63 -9.25
CA LEU A 170 11.14 3.25 -9.24
C LEU A 170 11.16 4.75 -8.94
N GLY A 171 12.33 5.30 -8.55
CA GLY A 171 12.50 6.70 -8.16
C GLY A 171 11.81 7.06 -6.83
N VAL A 172 11.74 6.11 -5.89
CA VAL A 172 11.08 6.29 -4.60
C VAL A 172 12.00 6.04 -3.40
N ALA A 173 13.31 5.95 -3.63
CA ALA A 173 14.31 5.72 -2.58
C ALA A 173 14.32 6.81 -1.49
N ASP A 174 13.97 8.05 -1.85
CA ASP A 174 13.93 9.20 -0.92
C ASP A 174 12.67 9.24 -0.05
N LYS A 175 11.73 8.31 -0.23
CA LYS A 175 10.50 8.30 0.57
C LYS A 175 10.78 7.89 2.02
N PRO A 176 10.03 8.47 2.98
CA PRO A 176 10.05 7.98 4.35
C PRO A 176 9.81 6.47 4.38
N THR A 177 10.70 5.73 5.05
CA THR A 177 10.62 4.27 5.11
C THR A 177 10.74 3.80 6.56
N LEU A 178 9.76 3.00 7.00
CA LEU A 178 9.80 2.27 8.26
C LEU A 178 10.19 0.82 7.98
N MET A 179 11.32 0.37 8.50
CA MET A 179 11.75 -1.02 8.42
C MET A 179 10.96 -1.88 9.40
N VAL A 180 10.34 -2.94 8.92
CA VAL A 180 9.53 -3.86 9.73
C VAL A 180 10.15 -5.25 9.72
N PHE A 181 10.92 -5.56 10.74
CA PHE A 181 11.54 -6.89 10.93
C PHE A 181 10.50 -7.88 11.41
N ASN A 182 9.97 -8.66 10.47
CA ASN A 182 8.90 -9.62 10.71
C ASN A 182 9.48 -11.03 11.03
N LYS A 183 8.60 -11.91 11.53
CA LYS A 183 8.87 -13.31 11.89
C LYS A 183 9.82 -13.46 13.07
N ILE A 184 9.76 -12.55 14.06
CA ILE A 184 10.55 -12.67 15.29
C ILE A 184 10.24 -13.98 16.06
N ASP A 185 9.06 -14.55 15.87
CA ASP A 185 8.66 -15.85 16.41
C ASP A 185 9.51 -17.04 15.91
N ARG A 186 10.23 -16.86 14.79
CA ARG A 186 11.14 -17.87 14.20
C ARG A 186 12.60 -17.68 14.57
N VAL A 187 12.92 -16.57 15.25
CA VAL A 187 14.30 -16.24 15.62
C VAL A 187 14.73 -17.08 16.81
N THR A 188 15.76 -17.90 16.62
CA THR A 188 16.34 -18.73 17.69
C THR A 188 17.49 -18.05 18.42
N THR A 189 18.14 -17.06 17.79
CA THR A 189 19.28 -16.35 18.36
C THR A 189 18.81 -15.23 19.28
N PRO A 190 19.09 -15.27 20.59
CA PRO A 190 18.72 -14.22 21.50
C PRO A 190 19.31 -12.86 21.09
N GLY A 191 18.50 -11.81 21.15
CA GLY A 191 18.96 -10.43 20.86
C GLY A 191 19.10 -10.08 19.38
N LEU A 192 18.83 -11.01 18.44
CA LEU A 192 18.94 -10.72 17.00
C LEU A 192 18.01 -9.58 16.58
N ALA A 193 16.76 -9.61 17.02
CA ALA A 193 15.79 -8.54 16.70
C ALA A 193 16.28 -7.18 17.20
N LYS A 194 16.79 -7.13 18.44
CA LYS A 194 17.35 -5.91 19.03
C LYS A 194 18.56 -5.40 18.23
N ARG A 195 19.46 -6.29 17.82
CA ARG A 195 20.61 -5.91 17.01
C ARG A 195 20.21 -5.26 15.69
N PHE A 196 19.20 -5.81 14.98
CA PHE A 196 18.72 -5.25 13.73
C PHE A 196 18.02 -3.90 13.95
N THR A 197 17.23 -3.75 15.01
CA THR A 197 16.57 -2.47 15.31
C THR A 197 17.58 -1.39 15.75
N GLU A 198 18.70 -1.75 16.33
CA GLU A 198 19.80 -0.82 16.62
C GLU A 198 20.63 -0.48 15.38
N GLN A 199 20.81 -1.40 14.46
CA GLN A 199 21.55 -1.20 13.21
C GLN A 199 20.78 -0.36 12.19
N TYR A 200 19.45 -0.51 12.14
CA TYR A 200 18.60 0.21 11.20
C TYR A 200 17.76 1.23 11.96
N PRO A 201 18.12 2.53 11.92
CA PRO A 201 17.27 3.57 12.49
C PRO A 201 15.91 3.56 11.79
N ASN A 202 14.84 3.94 12.50
CA ASN A 202 13.49 3.91 12.01
C ASN A 202 13.00 2.49 11.68
N SER A 203 13.17 1.58 12.63
CA SER A 203 12.79 0.19 12.47
C SER A 203 12.04 -0.37 13.68
N ILE A 204 11.27 -1.42 13.44
CA ILE A 204 10.50 -2.12 14.45
C ILE A 204 10.49 -3.63 14.20
N ALA A 205 10.44 -4.40 15.27
CA ALA A 205 10.39 -5.85 15.21
C ALA A 205 9.00 -6.37 15.58
N VAL A 206 8.45 -7.26 14.73
CA VAL A 206 7.09 -7.79 14.88
C VAL A 206 7.01 -9.28 14.54
N SER A 207 5.95 -9.93 14.98
CA SER A 207 5.51 -11.22 14.44
C SER A 207 4.09 -11.06 13.89
N ALA A 208 3.95 -11.08 12.58
CA ALA A 208 2.65 -11.08 11.91
C ALA A 208 1.79 -12.31 12.27
N LYS A 209 2.41 -13.37 12.75
CA LYS A 209 1.75 -14.62 13.14
C LYS A 209 1.20 -14.57 14.57
N THR A 210 1.95 -14.01 15.51
CA THR A 210 1.59 -14.02 16.94
C THR A 210 0.97 -12.70 17.39
N GLY A 211 1.16 -11.61 16.63
CA GLY A 211 0.75 -10.25 17.01
C GLY A 211 1.77 -9.53 17.89
N GLU A 212 2.89 -10.17 18.22
CA GLU A 212 3.95 -9.55 19.02
C GLU A 212 4.51 -8.30 18.31
N GLY A 213 4.66 -7.20 19.06
CA GLY A 213 5.15 -5.92 18.55
C GLY A 213 4.12 -5.04 17.86
N PHE A 214 2.85 -5.46 17.71
CA PHE A 214 1.82 -4.70 16.99
C PHE A 214 1.48 -3.37 17.64
N GLU A 215 1.43 -3.31 18.96
CA GLU A 215 1.14 -2.05 19.68
C GLU A 215 2.17 -0.97 19.35
N ALA A 216 3.45 -1.33 19.44
CA ALA A 216 4.55 -0.44 19.10
C ALA A 216 4.55 -0.08 17.60
N PHE A 217 4.24 -1.06 16.73
CA PHE A 217 4.11 -0.83 15.29
C PHE A 217 2.99 0.18 14.98
N MET A 218 1.81 0.04 15.59
CA MET A 218 0.69 0.95 15.38
C MET A 218 0.99 2.36 15.89
N ALA A 219 1.71 2.48 17.02
CA ALA A 219 2.14 3.76 17.55
C ALA A 219 3.13 4.46 16.61
N GLU A 220 4.13 3.72 16.07
CA GLU A 220 5.12 4.26 15.15
C GLU A 220 4.52 4.62 13.80
N LEU A 221 3.63 3.78 13.27
CA LEU A 221 2.85 4.07 12.07
C LEU A 221 2.05 5.37 12.22
N GLY A 222 1.43 5.58 13.38
CA GLY A 222 0.68 6.80 13.70
C GLY A 222 1.55 8.04 13.78
N LYS A 223 2.79 7.93 14.22
CA LYS A 223 3.73 9.05 14.23
C LYS A 223 4.15 9.45 12.80
N GLN A 224 4.48 8.47 11.97
CA GLN A 224 5.05 8.70 10.65
C GLN A 224 4.00 9.07 9.60
N LEU A 225 2.79 8.53 9.70
CA LEU A 225 1.66 8.89 8.84
C LEU A 225 0.81 10.02 9.44
N ARG A 226 1.40 10.92 10.22
CA ARG A 226 0.64 12.07 10.70
C ARG A 226 0.24 12.95 9.51
N PRO A 227 -1.07 13.09 9.21
CA PRO A 227 -1.49 14.13 8.29
C PRO A 227 -1.11 15.47 8.90
N VAL A 228 -0.76 16.42 8.05
CA VAL A 228 -0.67 17.82 8.50
C VAL A 228 -2.04 18.17 9.07
N ARG A 229 -2.09 18.37 10.39
CA ARG A 229 -3.31 18.76 11.09
C ARG A 229 -3.07 20.08 11.76
N GLU A 230 -4.06 20.94 11.67
CA GLU A 230 -4.07 22.24 12.37
C GLU A 230 -4.70 22.03 13.74
N MET A 231 -4.07 22.59 14.77
CA MET A 231 -4.67 22.62 16.10
C MET A 231 -5.64 23.80 16.13
N LEU A 232 -6.91 23.51 16.28
CA LEU A 232 -7.98 24.51 16.37
C LEU A 232 -8.70 24.37 17.70
N GLU A 233 -9.03 25.51 18.28
CA GLU A 233 -9.96 25.60 19.39
C GLU A 233 -11.31 26.02 18.84
N LEU A 234 -12.32 25.19 19.02
CA LEU A 234 -13.66 25.33 18.44
C LEU A 234 -14.70 25.51 19.54
N SER A 235 -15.64 26.46 19.37
CA SER A 235 -16.85 26.53 20.15
C SER A 235 -18.04 26.13 19.28
N ILE A 236 -18.68 25.00 19.58
CA ILE A 236 -19.77 24.46 18.80
C ILE A 236 -21.03 24.41 19.67
N PRO A 237 -22.11 25.08 19.31
CA PRO A 237 -23.38 25.02 20.01
C PRO A 237 -23.91 23.57 20.09
N HIS A 238 -24.51 23.16 21.21
CA HIS A 238 -25.09 21.83 21.39
C HIS A 238 -26.18 21.48 20.38
N SER A 239 -26.83 22.52 19.81
CA SER A 239 -27.81 22.35 18.71
C SER A 239 -27.21 21.80 17.43
N GLN A 240 -25.88 21.90 17.25
CA GLN A 240 -25.13 21.45 16.07
C GLN A 240 -24.52 20.05 16.30
N SER A 241 -25.35 19.11 16.76
CA SER A 241 -24.90 17.73 17.08
C SER A 241 -24.26 16.99 15.89
N GLU A 242 -24.73 17.27 14.66
CA GLU A 242 -24.15 16.70 13.43
C GLU A 242 -22.70 17.18 13.21
N LEU A 243 -22.43 18.46 13.50
CA LEU A 243 -21.10 19.03 13.35
C LEU A 243 -20.13 18.48 14.43
N ILE A 244 -20.64 18.27 15.66
CA ILE A 244 -19.88 17.62 16.72
C ILE A 244 -19.56 16.17 16.35
N ALA A 245 -20.53 15.42 15.80
CA ALA A 245 -20.29 14.06 15.32
C ALA A 245 -19.23 14.03 14.18
N GLN A 246 -19.33 14.98 13.24
CA GLN A 246 -18.36 15.12 12.17
C GLN A 246 -16.96 15.47 12.71
N LEU A 247 -16.86 16.34 13.74
CA LEU A 247 -15.58 16.64 14.39
C LEU A 247 -14.94 15.37 14.97
N HIS A 248 -15.71 14.50 15.60
CA HIS A 248 -15.23 13.23 16.13
C HIS A 248 -14.86 12.22 15.04
N GLU A 249 -15.46 12.31 13.86
CA GLU A 249 -15.16 11.44 12.71
C GLU A 249 -13.86 11.85 11.99
N VAL A 250 -13.68 13.16 11.73
CA VAL A 250 -12.57 13.67 10.90
C VAL A 250 -11.39 14.21 11.71
N GLY A 251 -11.65 14.70 12.93
CA GLY A 251 -10.68 15.32 13.81
C GLY A 251 -10.21 14.38 14.93
N GLN A 252 -9.09 14.76 15.56
CA GLN A 252 -8.66 14.17 16.81
C GLN A 252 -8.91 15.18 17.94
N VAL A 253 -9.93 14.95 18.76
CA VAL A 253 -10.24 15.78 19.92
C VAL A 253 -9.22 15.49 21.02
N LEU A 254 -8.49 16.52 21.44
CA LEU A 254 -7.48 16.47 22.50
C LEU A 254 -8.09 16.82 23.85
N GLU A 255 -8.84 17.89 23.89
CA GLU A 255 -9.50 18.40 25.09
C GLU A 255 -10.95 18.75 24.73
N ARG A 256 -11.83 18.60 25.69
CA ARG A 256 -13.24 18.98 25.55
C ARG A 256 -13.71 19.60 26.86
N ASP A 257 -14.44 20.69 26.75
CA ASP A 257 -15.14 21.32 27.86
C ASP A 257 -16.59 21.60 27.44
N TYR A 258 -17.51 21.47 28.37
CA TYR A 258 -18.93 21.64 28.09
C TYR A 258 -19.47 22.77 28.98
N ASP A 259 -19.87 23.88 28.36
CA ASP A 259 -20.63 24.93 29.03
C ASP A 259 -22.14 24.76 28.76
N ALA A 260 -22.96 25.53 29.43
CA ALA A 260 -24.42 25.38 29.39
C ALA A 260 -25.03 25.48 27.97
N ALA A 261 -24.40 26.23 27.04
CA ALA A 261 -24.91 26.47 25.69
C ALA A 261 -24.02 25.89 24.59
N GLU A 262 -22.72 25.77 24.81
CA GLU A 262 -21.71 25.46 23.81
C GLU A 262 -20.73 24.39 24.31
N ALA A 263 -20.20 23.62 23.39
CA ALA A 263 -19.11 22.69 23.67
C ALA A 263 -17.81 23.24 23.09
N VAL A 264 -16.80 23.41 23.90
CA VAL A 264 -15.48 23.87 23.50
C VAL A 264 -14.59 22.65 23.28
N PHE A 265 -14.01 22.55 22.09
CA PHE A 265 -13.13 21.46 21.69
C PHE A 265 -11.76 22.00 21.30
N LYS A 266 -10.71 21.41 21.84
CA LYS A 266 -9.36 21.57 21.30
C LYS A 266 -9.07 20.34 20.44
N ALA A 267 -8.97 20.50 19.13
CA ALA A 267 -8.89 19.39 18.21
C ALA A 267 -7.86 19.62 17.11
N LEU A 268 -7.26 18.51 16.67
CA LEU A 268 -6.40 18.47 15.49
C LEU A 268 -7.28 18.11 14.27
N ILE A 269 -7.39 19.05 13.34
CA ILE A 269 -8.29 18.92 12.17
C ILE A 269 -7.45 18.94 10.89
N PRO A 270 -7.74 18.04 9.91
CA PRO A 270 -7.13 18.10 8.59
C PRO A 270 -7.47 19.42 7.88
N PRO A 271 -6.52 20.06 7.17
CA PRO A 271 -6.76 21.33 6.46
C PRO A 271 -7.96 21.30 5.49
N SER A 272 -8.26 20.12 4.90
CA SER A 272 -9.40 19.92 4.02
C SER A 272 -10.76 20.15 4.68
N HIS A 273 -10.84 19.95 6.00
CA HIS A 273 -12.08 20.12 6.77
C HIS A 273 -12.12 21.45 7.54
N ARG A 274 -11.07 22.26 7.46
CA ARG A 274 -11.00 23.57 8.11
C ARG A 274 -12.20 24.44 7.76
N ALA A 275 -12.55 24.54 6.47
CA ALA A 275 -13.69 25.35 5.99
C ALA A 275 -15.03 24.95 6.63
N THR A 276 -15.20 23.69 7.00
CA THR A 276 -16.41 23.19 7.66
C THR A 276 -16.58 23.76 9.07
N PHE A 277 -15.46 24.02 9.76
CA PHE A 277 -15.42 24.47 11.14
C PHE A 277 -15.07 25.95 11.27
N GLU A 278 -14.80 26.68 10.18
CA GLU A 278 -14.28 28.03 10.16
C GLU A 278 -15.10 29.01 11.00
N SER A 279 -16.44 28.90 10.96
CA SER A 279 -17.35 29.77 11.73
C SER A 279 -17.34 29.52 13.24
N TYR A 280 -16.68 28.44 13.70
CA TYR A 280 -16.66 27.99 15.10
C TYR A 280 -15.25 28.08 15.72
N ILE A 281 -14.25 28.57 14.97
CA ILE A 281 -12.87 28.69 15.45
C ILE A 281 -12.78 29.88 16.39
N ILE A 282 -12.35 29.60 17.64
CA ILE A 282 -12.07 30.64 18.65
C ILE A 282 -10.59 31.03 18.61
N ARG A 283 -9.69 30.03 18.44
CA ARG A 283 -8.25 30.22 18.49
C ARG A 283 -7.51 29.26 17.57
N GLU A 284 -6.47 29.77 16.93
CA GLU A 284 -5.53 29.00 16.11
C GLU A 284 -4.19 28.94 16.82
N ASP A 285 -3.73 27.74 17.23
CA ASP A 285 -2.37 27.53 17.69
C ASP A 285 -1.54 26.99 16.52
N ASN A 286 -0.65 27.82 15.99
CA ASN A 286 0.30 27.46 14.93
C ASN A 286 1.40 26.55 15.49
N LEU A 287 1.18 25.23 15.55
CA LEU A 287 2.20 24.22 15.86
C LEU A 287 3.07 23.82 14.64
N ALA A 288 3.04 24.60 13.57
CA ALA A 288 3.81 24.33 12.35
C ALA A 288 5.29 24.77 12.42
N LYS A 289 5.89 24.89 13.60
CA LYS A 289 7.35 25.14 13.77
C LYS A 289 7.87 24.46 15.03
N ALA A 290 8.05 23.14 15.00
CA ALA A 290 9.00 22.42 15.86
C ALA A 290 9.37 21.10 15.20
#